data_e619a46d8821c060facbdc86271cecd8
#
_entry.id   e619a46d8821c060facbdc86271cecd8
#
_cell.length_a   1.000
_cell.length_b   1.000
_cell.length_c   1.000
_cell.angle_alpha   90.00
_cell.angle_beta   90.00
_cell.angle_gamma   90.00
#
_symmetry.space_group_name_H-M   'P 1'
#
loop_
_entity.id
_entity.type
_entity.pdbx_description
1 polymer ?
#
loop_
_entity_poly.entity_id
_entity_poly.type
_entity_poly.pdbx_seq_one_letter_code
_entity_poly.pdbx_strand_id
1 'polypeptide(L)'
;TALGKQALFSVSSGSQNTATGYESSLTANTGAGNSSYGYQALRNTGVGDNNTAIGRSSMVGNLEGDKNTALGANSLETNTTGDANVCLGFYAGYNATGTGNVLIGPADSSNPVNDATYSPLNAAGDRQLVIGSGTEFWIRGDQNFDVTLNNDVIVNNSLTVKGDFVVNGVTTTVQSNTLEIADKHIE
;
A
#
# COMPACT_ATOMS: atom_id res chain seq x y z
N THR A 1 -2.13 11.24 23.77
CA THR A 1 -3.39 10.74 24.37
C THR A 1 -3.36 9.22 24.40
N ALA A 2 -3.69 8.60 25.51
CA ALA A 2 -3.76 7.15 25.68
C ALA A 2 -5.14 6.72 26.21
N LEU A 3 -5.78 5.77 25.57
CA LEU A 3 -7.04 5.18 26.01
C LEU A 3 -6.99 3.65 25.84
N GLY A 4 -6.89 2.91 26.93
CA GLY A 4 -6.81 1.46 26.95
C GLY A 4 -5.71 0.93 27.86
N LYS A 5 -5.81 -0.37 28.22
CA LYS A 5 -4.79 -0.99 29.07
C LYS A 5 -3.47 -1.04 28.31
N GLN A 6 -2.40 -0.48 28.91
CA GLN A 6 -1.06 -0.40 28.36
C GLN A 6 -0.94 0.38 27.02
N ALA A 7 -1.89 1.26 26.69
CA ALA A 7 -1.69 2.19 25.59
C ALA A 7 -0.58 3.21 25.95
N LEU A 8 0.38 3.44 25.04
CA LEU A 8 1.57 4.30 25.24
C LEU A 8 2.36 3.99 26.53
N PHE A 9 2.47 2.72 26.90
CA PHE A 9 3.01 2.33 28.21
C PHE A 9 4.51 2.65 28.37
N SER A 10 5.32 2.45 27.35
CA SER A 10 6.77 2.64 27.38
C SER A 10 7.24 3.81 26.52
N VAL A 11 6.61 4.97 26.65
CA VAL A 11 7.03 6.20 25.96
C VAL A 11 8.10 6.90 26.82
N SER A 12 9.29 7.11 26.25
CA SER A 12 10.39 7.80 26.94
C SER A 12 10.45 9.29 26.63
N SER A 13 10.51 9.66 25.33
CA SER A 13 10.57 11.06 24.88
C SER A 13 9.68 11.36 23.68
N GLY A 14 8.96 10.38 23.15
CA GLY A 14 8.02 10.56 22.04
C GLY A 14 6.89 11.53 22.39
N SER A 15 6.56 12.42 21.44
CA SER A 15 5.54 13.44 21.64
C SER A 15 4.42 13.36 20.59
N GLN A 16 3.27 14.00 20.85
CA GLN A 16 2.15 14.10 19.91
C GLN A 16 1.55 12.74 19.49
N ASN A 17 1.75 11.68 20.28
CA ASN A 17 1.19 10.36 19.99
C ASN A 17 -0.22 10.22 20.53
N THR A 18 -1.08 9.54 19.74
CA THR A 18 -2.43 9.15 20.15
C THR A 18 -2.58 7.64 20.00
N ALA A 19 -2.96 6.96 21.09
CA ALA A 19 -3.18 5.53 21.10
C ALA A 19 -4.50 5.15 21.76
N THR A 20 -5.31 4.36 21.08
CA THR A 20 -6.56 3.83 21.60
C THR A 20 -6.64 2.32 21.36
N GLY A 21 -6.71 1.55 22.43
CA GLY A 21 -6.80 0.09 22.40
C GLY A 21 -5.83 -0.59 23.36
N TYR A 22 -6.04 -1.87 23.59
CA TYR A 22 -5.14 -2.71 24.38
C TYR A 22 -3.77 -2.79 23.71
N GLU A 23 -2.69 -2.46 24.45
CA GLU A 23 -1.30 -2.43 23.95
C GLU A 23 -1.07 -1.60 22.67
N SER A 24 -1.93 -0.65 22.38
CA SER A 24 -1.75 0.27 21.23
C SER A 24 -0.54 1.15 21.48
N SER A 25 0.42 1.22 20.55
CA SER A 25 1.72 1.91 20.68
C SER A 25 2.44 1.59 22.00
N LEU A 26 2.47 0.30 22.38
CA LEU A 26 3.00 -0.14 23.68
C LEU A 26 4.44 0.33 23.93
N THR A 27 5.29 0.26 22.91
CA THR A 27 6.73 0.57 22.98
C THR A 27 7.15 1.75 22.09
N ALA A 28 6.32 2.80 22.00
CA ALA A 28 6.64 4.01 21.25
C ALA A 28 7.71 4.85 21.96
N ASN A 29 8.95 4.37 22.00
CA ASN A 29 10.02 4.91 22.86
C ASN A 29 10.31 6.39 22.60
N THR A 30 10.67 6.77 21.36
CA THR A 30 11.02 8.14 20.98
C THR A 30 10.23 8.66 19.80
N GLY A 31 9.51 7.81 19.09
CA GLY A 31 8.69 8.18 17.92
C GLY A 31 7.61 9.22 18.26
N ALA A 32 7.41 10.17 17.36
CA ALA A 32 6.48 11.29 17.52
C ALA A 32 5.41 11.34 16.42
N GLY A 33 4.27 11.96 16.72
CA GLY A 33 3.21 12.18 15.73
C GLY A 33 2.44 10.92 15.30
N ASN A 34 2.57 9.81 16.03
CA ASN A 34 1.94 8.55 15.67
C ASN A 34 0.49 8.49 16.15
N SER A 35 -0.39 7.97 15.29
CA SER A 35 -1.79 7.72 15.60
C SER A 35 -2.11 6.23 15.48
N SER A 36 -2.53 5.59 16.56
CA SER A 36 -2.85 4.17 16.58
C SER A 36 -4.22 3.88 17.19
N TYR A 37 -5.00 3.06 16.51
CA TYR A 37 -6.35 2.71 16.93
C TYR A 37 -6.63 1.22 16.71
N GLY A 38 -6.73 0.45 17.78
CA GLY A 38 -7.02 -0.98 17.75
C GLY A 38 -6.18 -1.79 18.74
N TYR A 39 -6.55 -3.06 18.92
CA TYR A 39 -5.77 -4.03 19.69
C TYR A 39 -4.39 -4.20 19.07
N GLN A 40 -3.32 -3.87 19.81
CA GLN A 40 -1.93 -3.95 19.39
C GLN A 40 -1.58 -3.16 18.10
N ALA A 41 -2.38 -2.16 17.73
CA ALA A 41 -2.00 -1.28 16.63
C ALA A 41 -0.71 -0.54 16.96
N LEU A 42 0.26 -0.56 16.04
CA LEU A 42 1.58 0.09 16.18
C LEU A 42 2.32 -0.33 17.46
N ARG A 43 2.18 -1.60 17.88
CA ARG A 43 2.61 -2.06 19.20
C ARG A 43 4.10 -1.87 19.46
N ASN A 44 4.96 -2.12 18.50
CA ASN A 44 6.40 -2.16 18.62
C ASN A 44 7.11 -0.98 17.92
N THR A 45 6.52 0.20 17.89
CA THR A 45 7.15 1.39 17.29
C THR A 45 8.31 1.84 18.20
N GLY A 46 9.53 1.74 17.70
CA GLY A 46 10.72 2.17 18.39
C GLY A 46 10.94 3.68 18.27
N VAL A 47 11.32 4.12 17.07
CA VAL A 47 11.68 5.52 16.77
C VAL A 47 10.86 6.11 15.60
N GLY A 48 10.05 5.32 14.91
CA GLY A 48 9.29 5.76 13.73
C GLY A 48 8.30 6.90 14.01
N ASP A 49 8.26 7.87 13.11
CA ASP A 49 7.48 9.11 13.24
C ASP A 49 6.30 9.18 12.25
N ASN A 50 5.25 9.91 12.66
CA ASN A 50 4.13 10.28 11.79
C ASN A 50 3.39 9.09 11.13
N ASN A 51 3.30 7.98 11.82
CA ASN A 51 2.59 6.80 11.33
C ASN A 51 1.12 6.80 11.77
N THR A 52 0.26 6.29 10.89
CA THR A 52 -1.17 6.08 11.19
C THR A 52 -1.51 4.60 11.05
N ALA A 53 -1.89 3.95 12.13
CA ALA A 53 -2.25 2.54 12.19
C ALA A 53 -3.67 2.35 12.77
N ILE A 54 -4.60 1.90 11.94
CA ILE A 54 -6.00 1.67 12.36
C ILE A 54 -6.40 0.23 12.05
N GLY A 55 -6.67 -0.54 13.08
CA GLY A 55 -7.04 -1.94 12.99
C GLY A 55 -6.29 -2.82 13.98
N ARG A 56 -6.81 -4.02 14.23
CA ARG A 56 -6.13 -5.01 15.08
C ARG A 56 -4.78 -5.38 14.46
N SER A 57 -3.71 -5.27 15.23
CA SER A 57 -2.34 -5.61 14.78
C SER A 57 -1.86 -4.88 13.51
N SER A 58 -2.45 -3.73 13.18
CA SER A 58 -1.95 -2.89 12.10
C SER A 58 -0.57 -2.35 12.47
N MET A 59 0.42 -2.51 11.58
CA MET A 59 1.81 -2.03 11.75
C MET A 59 2.48 -2.50 13.04
N VAL A 60 2.22 -3.72 13.50
CA VAL A 60 2.79 -4.23 14.78
C VAL A 60 4.31 -4.20 14.78
N GLY A 61 4.95 -4.49 13.66
CA GLY A 61 6.40 -4.61 13.50
C GLY A 61 7.14 -3.33 13.12
N ASN A 62 6.48 -2.18 13.01
CA ASN A 62 7.11 -0.94 12.55
C ASN A 62 8.05 -0.37 13.63
N LEU A 63 9.35 -0.61 13.49
CA LEU A 63 10.36 -0.16 14.45
C LEU A 63 10.88 1.25 14.15
N GLU A 64 11.20 1.52 12.89
CA GLU A 64 11.89 2.74 12.45
C GLU A 64 11.14 3.46 11.31
N GLY A 65 10.22 2.78 10.61
CA GLY A 65 9.54 3.34 9.44
C GLY A 65 8.69 4.57 9.75
N ASP A 66 8.82 5.59 8.89
CA ASP A 66 8.17 6.89 9.02
C ASP A 66 7.01 7.07 8.02
N LYS A 67 6.03 7.90 8.39
CA LYS A 67 4.97 8.40 7.47
C LYS A 67 4.15 7.30 6.81
N ASN A 68 4.03 6.14 7.43
CA ASN A 68 3.22 5.04 6.91
C ASN A 68 1.76 5.21 7.32
N THR A 69 0.86 4.80 6.43
CA THR A 69 -0.58 4.74 6.68
C THR A 69 -1.07 3.32 6.47
N ALA A 70 -1.57 2.68 7.52
CA ALA A 70 -2.13 1.34 7.48
C ALA A 70 -3.56 1.34 8.07
N LEU A 71 -4.53 0.99 7.24
CA LEU A 71 -5.94 0.90 7.62
C LEU A 71 -6.48 -0.50 7.30
N GLY A 72 -6.68 -1.28 8.31
CA GLY A 72 -7.17 -2.65 8.25
C GLY A 72 -6.48 -3.56 9.26
N ALA A 73 -7.13 -4.66 9.66
CA ALA A 73 -6.48 -5.61 10.55
C ALA A 73 -5.28 -6.25 9.84
N ASN A 74 -4.15 -6.35 10.55
CA ASN A 74 -2.87 -6.87 10.05
C ASN A 74 -2.31 -6.15 8.81
N SER A 75 -2.79 -4.94 8.51
CA SER A 75 -2.25 -4.11 7.44
C SER A 75 -0.83 -3.67 7.78
N LEU A 76 0.10 -3.81 6.83
CA LEU A 76 1.52 -3.44 6.94
C LEU A 76 2.21 -4.05 8.19
N GLU A 77 1.83 -5.29 8.57
CA GLU A 77 2.19 -5.86 9.88
C GLU A 77 3.68 -6.07 10.06
N THR A 78 4.40 -6.50 9.02
CA THR A 78 5.83 -6.86 9.11
C THR A 78 6.80 -5.76 8.66
N ASN A 79 6.30 -4.57 8.33
CA ASN A 79 7.18 -3.45 8.00
C ASN A 79 8.04 -3.09 9.22
N THR A 80 9.34 -2.99 9.04
CA THR A 80 10.27 -2.60 10.10
C THR A 80 10.86 -1.22 9.88
N THR A 81 11.26 -0.91 8.65
CA THR A 81 12.04 0.29 8.30
C THR A 81 11.51 1.03 7.07
N GLY A 82 10.54 0.46 6.34
CA GLY A 82 9.99 1.08 5.13
C GLY A 82 9.17 2.33 5.44
N ASP A 83 9.36 3.38 4.65
CA ASP A 83 8.74 4.69 4.84
C ASP A 83 7.62 4.97 3.82
N ALA A 84 6.72 5.87 4.17
CA ALA A 84 5.74 6.46 3.27
C ALA A 84 4.87 5.44 2.50
N ASN A 85 4.59 4.27 3.11
CA ASN A 85 3.69 3.28 2.54
C ASN A 85 2.23 3.60 2.88
N VAL A 86 1.32 3.33 1.94
CA VAL A 86 -0.13 3.43 2.12
C VAL A 86 -0.74 2.04 1.89
N CYS A 87 -1.26 1.41 2.94
CA CYS A 87 -1.85 0.08 2.90
C CYS A 87 -3.28 0.12 3.43
N LEU A 88 -4.26 -0.10 2.56
CA LEU A 88 -5.69 -0.01 2.88
C LEU A 88 -6.39 -1.35 2.61
N GLY A 89 -6.80 -2.04 3.65
CA GLY A 89 -7.51 -3.33 3.58
C GLY A 89 -6.98 -4.34 4.59
N PHE A 90 -7.75 -5.40 4.79
CA PHE A 90 -7.38 -6.54 5.63
C PHE A 90 -6.11 -7.22 5.07
N TYR A 91 -5.05 -7.33 5.87
CA TYR A 91 -3.71 -7.81 5.46
C TYR A 91 -3.04 -7.03 4.32
N ALA A 92 -3.55 -5.88 3.89
CA ALA A 92 -2.92 -5.11 2.82
C ALA A 92 -1.47 -4.78 3.17
N GLY A 93 -0.53 -5.12 2.28
CA GLY A 93 0.89 -4.89 2.49
C GLY A 93 1.51 -5.69 3.64
N TYR A 94 0.95 -6.83 4.05
CA TYR A 94 1.44 -7.61 5.19
C TYR A 94 2.96 -7.80 5.18
N ASN A 95 3.53 -8.18 4.03
CA ASN A 95 4.96 -8.42 3.85
C ASN A 95 5.71 -7.25 3.19
N ALA A 96 5.11 -6.07 3.07
CA ALA A 96 5.77 -4.92 2.46
C ALA A 96 6.82 -4.34 3.43
N THR A 97 8.07 -4.32 3.01
CA THR A 97 9.21 -3.76 3.77
C THR A 97 9.94 -2.65 3.04
N GLY A 98 9.56 -2.36 1.78
CA GLY A 98 10.09 -1.26 0.97
C GLY A 98 9.42 0.08 1.28
N THR A 99 9.78 1.11 0.55
CA THR A 99 9.36 2.51 0.76
C THR A 99 8.45 3.02 -0.35
N GLY A 100 7.44 3.81 -0.01
CA GLY A 100 6.57 4.51 -0.96
C GLY A 100 5.58 3.63 -1.70
N ASN A 101 5.21 2.48 -1.16
CA ASN A 101 4.26 1.56 -1.78
C ASN A 101 2.81 1.98 -1.50
N VAL A 102 1.93 1.77 -2.47
CA VAL A 102 0.48 1.97 -2.35
C VAL A 102 -0.23 0.64 -2.62
N LEU A 103 -0.84 0.06 -1.59
CA LEU A 103 -1.47 -1.26 -1.62
C LEU A 103 -2.92 -1.14 -1.13
N ILE A 104 -3.88 -1.33 -2.03
CA ILE A 104 -5.30 -1.11 -1.74
C ILE A 104 -6.09 -2.38 -2.08
N GLY A 105 -6.78 -2.90 -1.09
CA GLY A 105 -7.63 -4.07 -1.19
C GLY A 105 -7.35 -5.09 -0.09
N PRO A 106 -8.27 -6.04 0.14
CA PRO A 106 -8.07 -7.07 1.16
C PRO A 106 -7.17 -8.20 0.64
N ALA A 107 -6.24 -8.70 1.44
CA ALA A 107 -5.51 -9.93 1.16
C ALA A 107 -6.36 -11.17 1.49
N ASP A 108 -6.07 -12.28 0.85
CA ASP A 108 -6.66 -13.57 1.24
C ASP A 108 -6.04 -14.03 2.57
N SER A 109 -6.87 -14.17 3.59
CA SER A 109 -6.46 -14.61 4.93
C SER A 109 -6.02 -16.08 4.97
N SER A 110 -6.30 -16.87 3.94
CA SER A 110 -5.96 -18.29 3.90
C SER A 110 -4.47 -18.53 3.66
N ASN A 111 -3.75 -17.56 3.08
CA ASN A 111 -2.31 -17.64 2.87
C ASN A 111 -1.62 -16.26 2.76
N PRO A 112 -1.61 -15.45 3.82
CA PRO A 112 -1.05 -14.09 3.77
C PRO A 112 0.45 -14.07 3.48
N VAL A 113 1.15 -15.18 3.66
CA VAL A 113 2.62 -15.27 3.49
C VAL A 113 3.02 -15.53 2.04
N ASN A 114 2.13 -16.13 1.23
CA ASN A 114 2.42 -16.52 -0.15
C ASN A 114 1.51 -15.80 -1.17
N ASP A 115 0.63 -14.92 -0.71
CA ASP A 115 -0.20 -14.15 -1.61
C ASP A 115 0.62 -13.01 -2.23
N ALA A 116 1.09 -13.24 -3.45
CA ALA A 116 1.92 -12.30 -4.22
C ALA A 116 1.17 -11.01 -4.60
N THR A 117 -0.13 -10.93 -4.33
CA THR A 117 -0.97 -9.77 -4.69
C THR A 117 -1.01 -8.71 -3.60
N TYR A 118 -0.69 -9.06 -2.36
CA TYR A 118 -0.68 -8.11 -1.23
C TYR A 118 0.70 -7.86 -0.64
N SER A 119 1.64 -8.61 -1.07
CA SER A 119 3.02 -8.15 -1.11
C SER A 119 3.19 -7.30 -2.36
N PRO A 120 3.93 -6.19 -2.31
CA PRO A 120 4.41 -5.55 -3.53
C PRO A 120 5.06 -6.59 -4.45
N LEU A 121 5.16 -6.31 -5.74
CA LEU A 121 5.85 -7.18 -6.73
C LEU A 121 7.16 -7.76 -6.19
N ASN A 122 7.78 -7.01 -5.30
CA ASN A 122 8.93 -7.37 -4.48
C ASN A 122 8.66 -6.81 -3.07
N ALA A 123 8.67 -7.63 -2.03
CA ALA A 123 8.39 -7.20 -0.64
C ALA A 123 9.30 -6.05 -0.17
N ALA A 124 10.56 -6.04 -0.59
CA ALA A 124 11.54 -4.99 -0.34
C ALA A 124 11.60 -3.91 -1.45
N GLY A 125 10.74 -4.00 -2.47
CA GLY A 125 10.70 -3.03 -3.56
C GLY A 125 10.03 -1.71 -3.15
N ASP A 126 10.51 -0.63 -3.76
CA ASP A 126 10.00 0.73 -3.50
C ASP A 126 9.00 1.18 -4.57
N ARG A 127 8.14 2.12 -4.22
CA ARG A 127 7.24 2.84 -5.12
C ARG A 127 6.39 1.93 -6.02
N GLN A 128 5.80 0.91 -5.44
CA GLN A 128 4.92 0.00 -6.15
C GLN A 128 3.45 0.35 -5.88
N LEU A 129 2.60 0.12 -6.87
CA LEU A 129 1.16 0.29 -6.78
C LEU A 129 0.49 -1.06 -6.99
N VAL A 130 -0.40 -1.46 -6.08
CA VAL A 130 -1.30 -2.61 -6.27
C VAL A 130 -2.70 -2.22 -5.82
N ILE A 131 -3.68 -2.37 -6.69
CA ILE A 131 -5.09 -2.25 -6.37
C ILE A 131 -5.77 -3.55 -6.81
N GLY A 132 -6.35 -4.28 -5.87
CA GLY A 132 -6.92 -5.59 -6.18
C GLY A 132 -7.66 -6.26 -5.02
N SER A 133 -7.92 -7.54 -5.14
CA SER A 133 -8.57 -8.37 -4.12
C SER A 133 -8.18 -9.84 -4.27
N GLY A 134 -7.71 -10.47 -3.20
CA GLY A 134 -7.25 -11.86 -3.20
C GLY A 134 -6.04 -12.06 -4.13
N THR A 135 -6.03 -13.06 -4.95
CA THR A 135 -4.98 -13.37 -5.92
C THR A 135 -5.03 -12.51 -7.19
N GLU A 136 -6.05 -11.64 -7.31
CA GLU A 136 -6.31 -10.84 -8.50
C GLU A 136 -6.01 -9.36 -8.25
N PHE A 137 -5.36 -8.73 -9.20
CA PHE A 137 -5.18 -7.27 -9.19
C PHE A 137 -5.92 -6.63 -10.39
N TRP A 138 -6.40 -5.42 -10.20
CA TRP A 138 -6.99 -4.61 -11.27
C TRP A 138 -5.97 -3.67 -11.88
N ILE A 139 -5.15 -3.05 -11.01
CA ILE A 139 -4.08 -2.13 -11.40
C ILE A 139 -2.82 -2.54 -10.65
N ARG A 140 -1.71 -2.61 -11.36
CA ARG A 140 -0.40 -2.92 -10.81
C ARG A 140 0.65 -1.98 -11.41
N GLY A 141 1.49 -1.41 -10.60
CA GLY A 141 2.60 -0.58 -11.02
C GLY A 141 3.89 -0.97 -10.31
N ASP A 142 5.01 -0.84 -10.99
CA ASP A 142 6.32 -1.15 -10.45
C ASP A 142 7.16 0.11 -10.16
N GLN A 143 8.36 -0.07 -9.65
CA GLN A 143 9.30 1.00 -9.32
C GLN A 143 9.78 1.82 -10.54
N ASN A 144 9.58 1.32 -11.76
CA ASN A 144 9.90 2.01 -13.01
C ASN A 144 8.72 2.86 -13.50
N PHE A 145 7.60 2.86 -12.77
CA PHE A 145 6.34 3.50 -13.12
C PHE A 145 5.60 2.86 -14.31
N ASP A 146 5.94 1.60 -14.64
CA ASP A 146 5.16 0.81 -15.59
C ASP A 146 3.83 0.39 -14.94
N VAL A 147 2.71 0.64 -15.61
CA VAL A 147 1.37 0.30 -15.11
C VAL A 147 0.74 -0.79 -15.95
N THR A 148 0.34 -1.88 -15.30
CA THR A 148 -0.43 -2.97 -15.91
C THR A 148 -1.88 -2.92 -15.44
N LEU A 149 -2.82 -2.98 -16.39
CA LEU A 149 -4.25 -3.19 -16.16
C LEU A 149 -4.57 -4.63 -16.57
N ASN A 150 -5.14 -5.41 -15.65
CA ASN A 150 -5.23 -6.88 -15.81
C ASN A 150 -6.38 -7.36 -16.71
N ASN A 151 -7.31 -6.48 -17.06
CA ASN A 151 -8.47 -6.79 -17.90
C ASN A 151 -8.69 -5.71 -18.94
N ASP A 152 -9.85 -5.77 -19.62
CA ASP A 152 -10.24 -4.79 -20.62
C ASP A 152 -10.30 -3.38 -20.05
N VAL A 153 -9.80 -2.42 -20.82
CA VAL A 153 -9.88 -1.00 -20.49
C VAL A 153 -10.93 -0.35 -21.38
N ILE A 154 -11.98 0.17 -20.75
CA ILE A 154 -13.03 0.92 -21.43
C ILE A 154 -12.84 2.41 -21.13
N VAL A 155 -12.51 3.18 -22.13
CA VAL A 155 -12.44 4.64 -22.05
C VAL A 155 -13.71 5.25 -22.64
N ASN A 156 -14.60 5.74 -21.79
CA ASN A 156 -15.91 6.25 -22.21
C ASN A 156 -15.86 7.58 -22.99
N ASN A 157 -14.73 8.25 -23.02
CA ASN A 157 -14.60 9.53 -23.73
C ASN A 157 -13.35 9.51 -24.62
N SER A 158 -12.23 10.03 -24.17
CA SER A 158 -11.03 10.17 -25.01
C SER A 158 -9.83 9.49 -24.37
N LEU A 159 -9.05 8.77 -25.17
CA LEU A 159 -7.72 8.29 -24.80
C LEU A 159 -6.67 9.11 -25.55
N THR A 160 -5.75 9.74 -24.82
CA THR A 160 -4.60 10.43 -25.41
C THR A 160 -3.33 9.67 -25.05
N VAL A 161 -2.62 9.17 -26.05
CA VAL A 161 -1.30 8.56 -25.89
C VAL A 161 -0.26 9.55 -26.39
N LYS A 162 0.66 9.99 -25.51
CA LYS A 162 1.70 10.99 -25.84
C LYS A 162 2.96 10.36 -26.42
N GLY A 163 3.11 9.06 -26.36
CA GLY A 163 4.19 8.28 -26.91
C GLY A 163 3.68 7.28 -27.93
N ASP A 164 4.38 6.20 -28.08
CA ASP A 164 4.00 5.13 -29.01
C ASP A 164 2.76 4.38 -28.50
N PHE A 165 1.85 4.08 -29.37
CA PHE A 165 0.71 3.20 -29.13
C PHE A 165 0.95 1.87 -29.82
N VAL A 166 1.31 0.84 -29.05
CA VAL A 166 1.62 -0.50 -29.55
C VAL A 166 0.50 -1.47 -29.18
N VAL A 167 -0.07 -2.15 -30.16
CA VAL A 167 -1.07 -3.18 -29.96
C VAL A 167 -0.48 -4.54 -30.31
N ASN A 168 -0.29 -5.39 -29.30
CA ASN A 168 0.28 -6.74 -29.43
C ASN A 168 -0.77 -7.85 -29.52
N GLY A 169 -1.99 -7.54 -29.95
CA GLY A 169 -3.10 -8.50 -30.10
C GLY A 169 -3.18 -9.11 -31.50
N VAL A 170 -3.99 -10.16 -31.62
CA VAL A 170 -4.23 -10.84 -32.92
C VAL A 170 -5.24 -10.09 -33.81
N THR A 171 -6.03 -9.19 -33.25
CA THR A 171 -7.03 -8.40 -34.00
C THR A 171 -7.14 -7.01 -33.42
N THR A 172 -6.99 -6.00 -34.23
CA THR A 172 -7.28 -4.61 -33.88
C THR A 172 -8.39 -4.11 -34.80
N THR A 173 -9.53 -3.73 -34.24
CA THR A 173 -10.62 -3.11 -34.95
C THR A 173 -10.73 -1.65 -34.58
N VAL A 174 -10.57 -0.76 -35.54
CA VAL A 174 -10.82 0.68 -35.36
C VAL A 174 -12.16 0.99 -36.00
N GLN A 175 -13.18 1.24 -35.17
CA GLN A 175 -14.50 1.72 -35.61
C GLN A 175 -14.55 3.23 -35.43
N SER A 176 -14.29 3.98 -36.46
CA SER A 176 -14.32 5.44 -36.44
C SER A 176 -14.94 6.00 -37.71
N ASN A 177 -15.70 7.07 -37.58
CA ASN A 177 -16.20 7.82 -38.72
C ASN A 177 -15.08 8.65 -39.40
N THR A 178 -14.00 8.91 -38.70
CA THR A 178 -12.82 9.61 -39.20
C THR A 178 -11.56 9.02 -38.55
N LEU A 179 -10.62 8.57 -39.36
CA LEU A 179 -9.28 8.19 -38.97
C LEU A 179 -8.31 9.15 -39.63
N GLU A 180 -7.75 10.07 -38.84
CA GLU A 180 -6.71 10.98 -39.31
C GLU A 180 -5.34 10.42 -38.92
N ILE A 181 -4.53 10.08 -39.91
CA ILE A 181 -3.16 9.60 -39.73
C ILE A 181 -2.23 10.66 -40.30
N ALA A 182 -1.50 11.35 -39.40
CA ALA A 182 -0.56 12.40 -39.79
C ALA A 182 0.80 11.84 -40.23
N ASP A 183 1.05 10.54 -40.08
CA ASP A 183 2.29 9.90 -40.49
C ASP A 183 2.24 9.48 -41.96
N LYS A 184 3.38 9.64 -42.67
CA LYS A 184 3.50 9.39 -44.13
C LYS A 184 3.87 7.96 -44.45
N HIS A 185 4.04 7.07 -43.48
CA HIS A 185 4.45 5.69 -43.69
C HIS A 185 3.38 4.73 -43.15
N ILE A 186 2.39 4.42 -44.01
CA ILE A 186 1.51 3.27 -43.84
C ILE A 186 1.97 2.25 -44.89
N GLU A 187 2.65 1.20 -44.45
CA GLU A 187 2.97 0.03 -45.25
C GLU A 187 1.88 -1.03 -45.14
#